data_8ea7eebe1ba8aa43119bcf6569b91c23
#
_entry.id   8ea7eebe1ba8aa43119bcf6569b91c23
#
_cell.length_a   1.000
_cell.length_b   1.000
_cell.length_c   1.000
_cell.angle_alpha   90.00
_cell.angle_beta   90.00
_cell.angle_gamma   90.00
#
_symmetry.space_group_name_H-M   'P 1'
#
loop_
_entity.id
_entity.type
_entity.pdbx_description
1 polymer ?
#
loop_
_entity_poly.entity_id
_entity_poly.type
_entity_poly.pdbx_seq_one_letter_code
_entity_poly.pdbx_strand_id
1 'polypeptide(L)'
;MNIFVKLREAIKESCVEAMNQIDASRIAIYLFHNGVRSTHGINFFKVSCICEKVAIGSGIRERMIEHNSIPINLFDEMVSKLMADNRYIIMNNEETQNTNSKIFISADKIHYTQLIALYDINNNILGFIAVEMSKPYSKDGADKEQEILNELAKQLIPVLSYSDYTAIQTQ
;
A
#
# COMPACT_ATOMS: atom_id res chain seq x y z
N MET A 1 -22.65 -9.82 13.70
CA MET A 1 -21.28 -9.39 13.39
C MET A 1 -21.34 -8.19 12.44
N ASN A 2 -20.67 -7.12 12.81
CA ASN A 2 -20.66 -5.87 12.03
C ASN A 2 -20.04 -6.13 10.64
N ILE A 3 -20.65 -5.59 9.58
CA ILE A 3 -20.19 -5.73 8.19
C ILE A 3 -18.72 -5.27 8.01
N PHE A 4 -18.30 -4.26 8.75
CA PHE A 4 -16.93 -3.75 8.72
C PHE A 4 -15.89 -4.75 9.23
N VAL A 5 -16.24 -5.51 10.25
CA VAL A 5 -15.36 -6.57 10.77
C VAL A 5 -15.17 -7.64 9.70
N LYS A 6 -16.24 -8.02 9.01
CA LYS A 6 -16.18 -9.01 7.91
C LYS A 6 -15.33 -8.51 6.75
N LEU A 7 -15.50 -7.26 6.35
CA LEU A 7 -14.72 -6.66 5.27
C LEU A 7 -13.23 -6.60 5.63
N ARG A 8 -12.93 -6.23 6.85
CA ARG A 8 -11.56 -6.18 7.36
C ARG A 8 -10.89 -7.56 7.38
N GLU A 9 -11.61 -8.59 7.82
CA GLU A 9 -11.10 -9.96 7.80
C GLU A 9 -10.88 -10.45 6.37
N ALA A 10 -11.81 -10.18 5.44
CA ALA A 10 -11.65 -10.53 4.04
C ALA A 10 -10.42 -9.88 3.40
N ILE A 11 -10.15 -8.61 3.69
CA ILE A 11 -8.95 -7.91 3.23
C ILE A 11 -7.68 -8.60 3.78
N LYS A 12 -7.67 -8.92 5.06
CA LYS A 12 -6.53 -9.59 5.69
C LYS A 12 -6.26 -10.97 5.10
N GLU A 13 -7.30 -11.77 4.90
CA GLU A 13 -7.19 -13.11 4.30
C GLU A 13 -6.59 -13.03 2.89
N SER A 14 -7.08 -12.11 2.06
CA SER A 14 -6.54 -11.90 0.71
C SER A 14 -5.06 -11.48 0.74
N CYS A 15 -4.67 -10.61 1.68
CA CYS A 15 -3.28 -10.20 1.85
C CYS A 15 -2.37 -11.35 2.31
N VAL A 16 -2.84 -12.18 3.23
CA VAL A 16 -2.08 -13.35 3.70
C VAL A 16 -1.87 -14.35 2.58
N GLU A 17 -2.91 -14.62 1.80
CA GLU A 17 -2.80 -15.51 0.64
C GLU A 17 -1.77 -15.02 -0.38
N ALA A 18 -1.84 -13.75 -0.77
CA ALA A 18 -0.87 -13.16 -1.68
C ALA A 18 0.55 -13.18 -1.11
N MET A 19 0.71 -12.82 0.17
CA MET A 19 2.01 -12.82 0.83
C MET A 19 2.66 -14.21 0.83
N ASN A 20 1.87 -15.26 1.05
CA ASN A 20 2.37 -16.64 1.02
C ASN A 20 2.77 -17.08 -0.39
N GLN A 21 2.04 -16.65 -1.43
CA GLN A 21 2.35 -17.00 -2.83
C GLN A 21 3.64 -16.36 -3.33
N ILE A 22 3.97 -15.16 -2.87
CA ILE A 22 5.14 -14.41 -3.33
C ILE A 22 6.31 -14.40 -2.34
N ASP A 23 6.15 -15.06 -1.19
CA ASP A 23 7.14 -15.07 -0.11
C ASP A 23 7.58 -13.65 0.31
N ALA A 24 6.61 -12.76 0.46
CA ALA A 24 6.85 -11.40 0.90
C ALA A 24 7.13 -11.35 2.41
N SER A 25 7.97 -10.41 2.81
CA SER A 25 8.26 -10.18 4.23
C SER A 25 7.23 -9.29 4.90
N ARG A 26 6.64 -8.38 4.14
CA ARG A 26 5.53 -7.53 4.59
C ARG A 26 4.64 -7.17 3.41
N ILE A 27 3.34 -7.12 3.66
CA ILE A 27 2.34 -6.56 2.74
C ILE A 27 1.48 -5.56 3.51
N ALA A 28 1.21 -4.41 2.90
CA ALA A 28 0.39 -3.38 3.49
C ALA A 28 -0.48 -2.69 2.44
N ILE A 29 -1.68 -2.29 2.86
CA ILE A 29 -2.61 -1.54 2.04
C ILE A 29 -2.70 -0.13 2.60
N TYR A 30 -2.48 0.84 1.73
CA TYR A 30 -2.58 2.26 2.03
C TYR A 30 -3.73 2.87 1.25
N LEU A 31 -4.56 3.67 1.93
CA LEU A 31 -5.62 4.42 1.29
C LEU A 31 -5.39 5.93 1.40
N PHE A 32 -5.66 6.63 0.32
CA PHE A 32 -5.73 8.08 0.31
C PHE A 32 -7.03 8.55 0.94
N HIS A 33 -6.96 9.59 1.73
CA HIS A 33 -8.12 10.23 2.31
C HIS A 33 -7.93 11.74 2.42
N ASN A 34 -9.03 12.47 2.53
CA ASN A 34 -8.99 13.90 2.70
C ASN A 34 -8.49 14.24 4.11
N GLY A 35 -7.45 15.06 4.17
CA GLY A 35 -7.02 15.67 5.41
C GLY A 35 -7.93 16.82 5.82
N VAL A 36 -7.59 17.48 6.93
CA VAL A 36 -8.26 18.70 7.38
C VAL A 36 -8.10 19.78 6.30
N ARG A 37 -9.21 20.48 5.98
CA ARG A 37 -9.14 21.65 5.11
C ARG A 37 -8.30 22.73 5.78
N SER A 38 -7.36 23.29 5.04
CA SER A 38 -6.69 24.51 5.48
C SER A 38 -7.67 25.67 5.55
N THR A 39 -7.35 26.71 6.30
CA THR A 39 -8.10 27.96 6.36
C THR A 39 -8.28 28.61 4.99
N HIS A 40 -7.49 28.23 4.00
CA HIS A 40 -7.53 28.72 2.61
C HIS A 40 -8.26 27.78 1.65
N GLY A 41 -8.97 26.75 2.15
CA GLY A 41 -9.74 25.82 1.33
C GLY A 41 -8.94 24.79 0.55
N ILE A 42 -7.63 24.71 0.76
CA ILE A 42 -6.77 23.69 0.14
C ILE A 42 -6.96 22.37 0.87
N ASN A 43 -7.37 21.32 0.14
CA ASN A 43 -7.44 19.98 0.69
C ASN A 43 -6.05 19.35 0.74
N PHE A 44 -5.57 19.05 1.93
CA PHE A 44 -4.38 18.23 2.10
C PHE A 44 -4.78 16.77 2.04
N PHE A 45 -4.35 16.07 1.01
CA PHE A 45 -4.49 14.63 0.95
C PHE A 45 -3.53 13.97 1.93
N LYS A 46 -4.01 12.92 2.57
CA LYS A 46 -3.25 12.07 3.48
C LYS A 46 -3.33 10.63 3.02
N VAL A 47 -2.41 9.82 3.48
CA VAL A 47 -2.41 8.38 3.29
C VAL A 47 -2.34 7.69 4.65
N SER A 48 -3.10 6.60 4.80
CA SER A 48 -3.06 5.78 6.01
C SER A 48 -2.97 4.31 5.64
N CYS A 49 -2.18 3.57 6.42
CA CYS A 49 -2.15 2.12 6.35
C CYS A 49 -3.40 1.55 7.02
N ILE A 50 -4.22 0.84 6.26
CA ILE A 50 -5.48 0.25 6.75
C ILE A 50 -5.37 -1.23 7.06
N CYS A 51 -4.39 -1.90 6.49
CA CYS A 51 -4.11 -3.31 6.70
C CYS A 51 -2.62 -3.56 6.55
N GLU A 52 -2.09 -4.40 7.41
CA GLU A 52 -0.68 -4.80 7.39
C GLU A 52 -0.55 -6.24 7.80
N LYS A 53 0.30 -6.98 7.11
CA LYS A 53 0.76 -8.30 7.50
C LYS A 53 2.27 -8.39 7.38
N VAL A 54 2.89 -8.93 8.40
CA VAL A 54 4.33 -9.17 8.48
C VAL A 54 4.56 -10.67 8.59
N ALA A 55 5.48 -11.20 7.81
CA ALA A 55 5.80 -12.62 7.84
C ALA A 55 6.45 -13.00 9.19
N ILE A 56 6.02 -14.12 9.73
CA ILE A 56 6.59 -14.66 10.98
C ILE A 56 8.06 -14.95 10.79
N GLY A 57 8.88 -14.47 11.72
CA GLY A 57 10.34 -14.66 11.67
C GLY A 57 11.09 -13.74 10.71
N SER A 58 10.41 -12.83 10.00
CA SER A 58 11.05 -11.84 9.11
C SER A 58 11.94 -10.84 9.86
N GLY A 59 11.68 -10.63 11.14
CA GLY A 59 12.33 -9.58 11.93
C GLY A 59 11.89 -8.16 11.58
N ILE A 60 10.84 -8.01 10.76
CA ILE A 60 10.26 -6.72 10.38
C ILE A 60 9.23 -6.33 11.43
N ARG A 61 9.27 -5.07 11.85
CA ARG A 61 8.32 -4.50 12.80
C ARG A 61 7.05 -4.03 12.10
N GLU A 62 5.91 -4.25 12.70
CA GLU A 62 4.64 -3.65 12.28
C GLU A 62 4.67 -2.13 12.43
N ARG A 63 4.15 -1.42 11.42
CA ARG A 63 4.18 0.05 11.35
C ARG A 63 2.83 0.69 11.07
N MET A 64 1.74 -0.10 11.11
CA MET A 64 0.41 0.40 10.75
C MET A 64 -0.02 1.61 11.59
N ILE A 65 0.29 1.61 12.88
CA ILE A 65 -0.05 2.70 13.80
C ILE A 65 0.74 3.97 13.46
N GLU A 66 2.01 3.83 13.12
CA GLU A 66 2.88 4.95 12.74
C GLU A 66 2.52 5.52 11.37
N HIS A 67 2.01 4.67 10.47
CA HIS A 67 1.62 5.04 9.11
C HIS A 67 0.15 5.46 9.05
N ASN A 68 -0.26 6.35 9.93
CA ASN A 68 -1.60 6.92 9.97
C ASN A 68 -1.57 8.41 9.63
N SER A 69 -2.43 8.81 8.70
CA SER A 69 -2.61 10.22 8.29
C SER A 69 -1.33 10.93 7.86
N ILE A 70 -0.51 10.25 7.08
CA ILE A 70 0.74 10.82 6.55
C ILE A 70 0.44 11.78 5.39
N PRO A 71 0.93 13.03 5.42
CA PRO A 71 0.73 13.98 4.33
C PRO A 71 1.34 13.50 3.01
N ILE A 72 0.57 13.52 1.92
CA ILE A 72 1.01 13.03 0.59
C ILE A 72 2.15 13.87 0.03
N ASN A 73 2.19 15.16 0.31
CA ASN A 73 3.24 16.05 -0.19
C ASN A 73 4.67 15.64 0.22
N LEU A 74 4.80 14.76 1.21
CA LEU A 74 6.09 14.14 1.54
C LEU A 74 6.52 13.09 0.50
N PHE A 75 5.62 12.65 -0.39
CA PHE A 75 5.82 11.55 -1.34
C PHE A 75 5.40 11.91 -2.76
N ASP A 76 5.40 13.18 -3.12
CA ASP A 76 4.91 13.65 -4.42
C ASP A 76 5.53 12.89 -5.59
N GLU A 77 6.82 12.62 -5.55
CA GLU A 77 7.52 11.87 -6.59
C GLU A 77 7.00 10.42 -6.70
N MET A 78 6.83 9.75 -5.58
CA MET A 78 6.32 8.38 -5.54
C MET A 78 4.87 8.32 -6.03
N VAL A 79 4.02 9.23 -5.57
CA VAL A 79 2.62 9.29 -6.00
C VAL A 79 2.52 9.60 -7.48
N SER A 80 3.32 10.53 -7.97
CA SER A 80 3.37 10.86 -9.40
C SER A 80 3.76 9.66 -10.26
N LYS A 81 4.73 8.88 -9.83
CA LYS A 81 5.12 7.64 -10.51
C LYS A 81 4.01 6.58 -10.47
N LEU A 82 3.32 6.43 -9.33
CA LEU A 82 2.18 5.51 -9.21
C LEU A 82 1.01 5.89 -10.12
N MET A 83 0.82 7.17 -10.36
CA MET A 83 -0.23 7.69 -11.24
C MET A 83 0.16 7.67 -12.72
N ALA A 84 1.43 7.37 -13.03
CA ALA A 84 1.91 7.22 -14.41
C ALA A 84 1.40 5.90 -15.04
N ASP A 85 1.68 5.70 -16.32
CA ASP A 85 1.06 4.70 -17.17
C ASP A 85 1.05 3.26 -16.65
N ASN A 86 2.06 2.86 -15.89
CA ASN A 86 2.18 1.46 -15.43
C ASN A 86 1.49 1.17 -14.10
N ARG A 87 1.11 2.18 -13.34
CA ARG A 87 0.46 2.03 -12.02
C ARG A 87 1.24 1.10 -11.05
N TYR A 88 2.52 0.95 -11.29
CA TYR A 88 3.39 0.01 -10.61
C TYR A 88 4.81 0.57 -10.50
N ILE A 89 5.40 0.44 -9.32
CA ILE A 89 6.77 0.90 -9.04
C ILE A 89 7.53 -0.20 -8.32
N ILE A 90 8.80 -0.38 -8.70
CA ILE A 90 9.79 -1.08 -7.89
C ILE A 90 10.76 -0.06 -7.31
N MET A 91 10.89 -0.07 -5.99
CA MET A 91 11.89 0.71 -5.28
C MET A 91 12.99 -0.21 -4.77
N ASN A 92 14.18 -0.05 -5.32
CA ASN A 92 15.36 -0.73 -4.81
C ASN A 92 15.91 0.06 -3.61
N ASN A 93 16.10 -0.60 -2.48
CA ASN A 93 16.58 0.07 -1.26
C ASN A 93 17.97 0.65 -1.40
N GLU A 94 18.82 0.02 -2.20
CA GLU A 94 20.20 0.50 -2.43
C GLU A 94 20.23 1.76 -3.30
N GLU A 95 19.26 1.92 -4.20
CA GLU A 95 19.17 3.02 -5.15
C GLU A 95 18.30 4.17 -4.66
N THR A 96 17.42 3.93 -3.69
CA THR A 96 16.48 4.93 -3.20
C THR A 96 17.19 5.91 -2.28
N GLN A 97 17.61 7.02 -2.84
CA GLN A 97 18.26 8.10 -2.08
C GLN A 97 17.28 9.07 -1.42
N ASN A 98 16.01 9.07 -1.85
CA ASN A 98 15.01 9.96 -1.29
C ASN A 98 14.60 9.52 0.12
N THR A 99 14.94 10.33 1.12
CA THR A 99 14.69 10.06 2.53
C THR A 99 13.20 9.90 2.85
N ASN A 100 12.34 10.63 2.14
CA ASN A 100 10.89 10.59 2.39
C ASN A 100 10.27 9.28 1.92
N SER A 101 10.70 8.74 0.79
CA SER A 101 10.24 7.43 0.30
C SER A 101 10.62 6.29 1.23
N LYS A 102 11.67 6.44 2.02
CA LYS A 102 12.14 5.43 3.00
C LYS A 102 11.17 5.23 4.16
N ILE A 103 10.22 6.11 4.39
CA ILE A 103 9.18 5.92 5.40
C ILE A 103 8.38 4.64 5.14
N PHE A 104 8.18 4.28 3.86
CA PHE A 104 7.46 3.06 3.47
C PHE A 104 8.36 1.82 3.38
N ILE A 105 9.67 1.97 3.55
CA ILE A 105 10.64 0.88 3.43
C ILE A 105 11.28 0.59 4.79
N SER A 106 11.23 -0.67 5.22
CA SER A 106 11.97 -1.12 6.40
C SER A 106 13.46 -1.16 6.10
N ALA A 107 14.28 -0.35 6.78
CA ALA A 107 15.64 -0.06 6.38
C ALA A 107 16.59 -1.27 6.34
N ASP A 108 16.45 -2.26 7.24
CA ASP A 108 17.59 -3.14 7.52
C ASP A 108 17.57 -4.53 6.86
N LYS A 109 16.44 -4.96 6.29
CA LYS A 109 16.29 -6.34 5.78
C LYS A 109 15.57 -6.44 4.44
N ILE A 110 15.14 -5.31 3.89
CA ILE A 110 14.36 -5.26 2.65
C ILE A 110 15.28 -4.90 1.49
N HIS A 111 15.33 -5.75 0.48
CA HIS A 111 16.09 -5.49 -0.74
C HIS A 111 15.31 -4.59 -1.71
N TYR A 112 14.01 -4.82 -1.85
CA TYR A 112 13.16 -3.99 -2.70
C TYR A 112 11.72 -3.96 -2.21
N THR A 113 11.02 -2.91 -2.60
CA THR A 113 9.60 -2.72 -2.34
C THR A 113 8.86 -2.55 -3.65
N GLN A 114 7.75 -3.25 -3.79
CA GLN A 114 6.84 -3.10 -4.92
C GLN A 114 5.62 -2.30 -4.48
N LEU A 115 5.23 -1.32 -5.27
CA LEU A 115 4.02 -0.53 -5.06
C LEU A 115 3.08 -0.71 -6.23
N ILE A 116 1.81 -0.99 -5.96
CA ILE A 116 0.77 -1.17 -6.97
C ILE A 116 -0.39 -0.24 -6.65
N ALA A 117 -0.70 0.64 -7.59
CA ALA A 117 -1.81 1.57 -7.45
C ALA A 117 -3.16 0.85 -7.51
N LEU A 118 -4.08 1.27 -6.66
CA LEU A 118 -5.46 0.81 -6.62
C LEU A 118 -6.35 1.88 -7.24
N TYR A 119 -7.02 1.55 -8.34
CA TYR A 119 -7.95 2.43 -9.04
C TYR A 119 -9.35 1.83 -9.03
N ASP A 120 -10.35 2.67 -8.77
CA ASP A 120 -11.74 2.26 -8.90
C ASP A 120 -12.18 2.17 -10.38
N ILE A 121 -13.42 1.74 -10.61
CA ILE A 121 -14.01 1.60 -11.95
C ILE A 121 -14.11 2.94 -12.71
N ASN A 122 -14.09 4.06 -12.01
CA ASN A 122 -14.12 5.41 -12.57
C ASN A 122 -12.72 5.99 -12.79
N ASN A 123 -11.68 5.15 -12.63
CA ASN A 123 -10.29 5.55 -12.76
C ASN A 123 -9.81 6.58 -11.72
N ASN A 124 -10.44 6.60 -10.55
CA ASN A 124 -9.96 7.37 -9.41
C ASN A 124 -9.00 6.53 -8.58
N ILE A 125 -7.88 7.12 -8.17
CA ILE A 125 -6.93 6.43 -7.31
C ILE A 125 -7.48 6.32 -5.88
N LEU A 126 -7.56 5.10 -5.36
CA LEU A 126 -7.98 4.82 -3.98
C LEU A 126 -6.80 4.78 -3.01
N GLY A 127 -5.66 4.30 -3.48
CA GLY A 127 -4.49 4.08 -2.67
C GLY A 127 -3.50 3.16 -3.37
N PHE A 128 -2.76 2.39 -2.61
CA PHE A 128 -1.79 1.45 -3.15
C PHE A 128 -1.52 0.26 -2.22
N ILE A 129 -1.04 -0.82 -2.81
CA ILE A 129 -0.48 -1.97 -2.08
C ILE A 129 1.03 -1.79 -2.04
N ALA A 130 1.64 -1.93 -0.87
CA ALA A 130 3.09 -1.96 -0.68
C ALA A 130 3.52 -3.36 -0.26
N VAL A 131 4.52 -3.91 -0.95
CA VAL A 131 5.05 -5.25 -0.68
C VAL A 131 6.56 -5.17 -0.52
N GLU A 132 7.04 -5.58 0.63
CA GLU A 132 8.46 -5.56 0.97
C GLU A 132 9.07 -6.96 0.84
N MET A 133 10.17 -7.04 0.13
CA MET A 133 10.85 -8.30 -0.20
C MET A 133 12.24 -8.34 0.41
N SER A 134 12.51 -9.39 1.19
CA SER A 134 13.84 -9.66 1.80
C SER A 134 14.78 -10.46 0.89
N LYS A 135 14.29 -10.94 -0.25
CA LYS A 135 15.09 -11.62 -1.25
C LYS A 135 15.69 -10.63 -2.26
N PRO A 136 16.80 -10.97 -2.91
CA PRO A 136 17.37 -10.16 -3.97
C PRO A 136 16.38 -9.95 -5.11
N TYR A 137 16.42 -8.76 -5.71
CA TYR A 137 15.60 -8.45 -6.88
C TYR A 137 16.02 -9.28 -8.09
N SER A 138 15.03 -9.82 -8.80
CA SER A 138 15.16 -10.34 -10.16
C SER A 138 13.97 -9.91 -11.00
N LYS A 139 14.19 -9.59 -12.26
CA LYS A 139 13.11 -9.15 -13.15
C LYS A 139 12.05 -10.23 -13.31
N ASP A 140 12.44 -11.47 -13.56
CA ASP A 140 11.49 -12.58 -13.72
C ASP A 140 10.69 -12.86 -12.46
N GLY A 141 11.31 -12.76 -11.29
CA GLY A 141 10.63 -12.88 -10.01
C GLY A 141 9.63 -11.75 -9.80
N ALA A 142 10.01 -10.51 -10.05
CA ALA A 142 9.16 -9.35 -9.92
C ALA A 142 7.97 -9.39 -10.90
N ASP A 143 8.16 -9.83 -12.13
CA ASP A 143 7.08 -9.97 -13.12
C ASP A 143 6.02 -11.00 -12.65
N LYS A 144 6.43 -12.13 -12.10
CA LYS A 144 5.51 -13.13 -11.50
C LYS A 144 4.79 -12.59 -10.28
N GLU A 145 5.48 -11.89 -9.42
CA GLU A 145 4.91 -11.24 -8.25
C GLU A 145 3.89 -10.18 -8.66
N GLN A 146 4.17 -9.42 -9.70
CA GLN A 146 3.25 -8.41 -10.23
C GLN A 146 1.91 -9.03 -10.68
N GLU A 147 1.93 -10.20 -11.31
CA GLU A 147 0.70 -10.90 -11.70
C GLU A 147 -0.16 -11.24 -10.47
N ILE A 148 0.45 -11.78 -9.42
CA ILE A 148 -0.24 -12.11 -8.15
C ILE A 148 -0.78 -10.86 -7.49
N LEU A 149 -0.01 -9.77 -7.46
CA LEU A 149 -0.42 -8.51 -6.85
C LEU A 149 -1.52 -7.80 -7.64
N ASN A 150 -1.54 -7.95 -8.97
CA ASN A 150 -2.64 -7.46 -9.80
C ASN A 150 -3.94 -8.23 -9.49
N GLU A 151 -3.88 -9.53 -9.27
CA GLU A 151 -5.04 -10.31 -8.84
C GLU A 151 -5.52 -9.88 -7.44
N LEU A 152 -4.60 -9.64 -6.52
CA LEU A 152 -4.94 -9.08 -5.21
C LEU A 152 -5.64 -7.72 -5.36
N ALA A 153 -5.14 -6.82 -6.18
CA ALA A 153 -5.75 -5.53 -6.45
C ALA A 153 -7.19 -5.68 -6.96
N LYS A 154 -7.43 -6.59 -7.89
CA LYS A 154 -8.79 -6.89 -8.41
C LYS A 154 -9.74 -7.38 -7.33
N GLN A 155 -9.26 -8.15 -6.36
CA GLN A 155 -10.07 -8.62 -5.23
C GLN A 155 -10.37 -7.49 -4.23
N LEU A 156 -9.44 -6.58 -4.02
CA LEU A 156 -9.56 -5.51 -3.03
C LEU A 156 -10.40 -4.33 -3.50
N ILE A 157 -10.33 -3.98 -4.78
CA ILE A 157 -11.00 -2.78 -5.32
C ILE A 157 -12.51 -2.76 -5.03
N PRO A 158 -13.29 -3.82 -5.25
CA PRO A 158 -14.72 -3.81 -4.93
C PRO A 158 -15.01 -3.57 -3.45
N VAL A 159 -14.18 -4.12 -2.57
CA VAL A 159 -14.32 -3.97 -1.12
C VAL A 159 -13.98 -2.55 -0.67
N LEU A 160 -12.89 -1.99 -1.20
CA LEU A 160 -12.40 -0.66 -0.85
C LEU A 160 -13.24 0.47 -1.47
N SER A 161 -13.93 0.20 -2.57
CA SER A 161 -14.83 1.15 -3.24
C SER A 161 -16.19 1.25 -2.58
N TYR A 162 -16.49 0.38 -1.61
CA TYR A 162 -17.75 0.44 -0.89
C TYR A 162 -17.82 1.74 -0.08
N SER A 163 -18.84 2.57 -0.35
CA SER A 163 -18.94 3.95 0.14
C SER A 163 -18.84 4.10 1.66
N ASP A 164 -19.28 3.09 2.40
CA ASP A 164 -19.22 3.09 3.87
C ASP A 164 -17.81 2.86 4.42
N TYR A 165 -16.91 2.24 3.66
CA TYR A 165 -15.53 2.04 4.10
C TYR A 165 -14.74 3.34 4.11
N THR A 166 -14.98 4.20 3.13
CA THR A 166 -14.35 5.53 3.06
C THR A 166 -14.93 6.52 4.06
N ALA A 167 -16.22 6.39 4.43
CA ALA A 167 -16.89 7.27 5.40
C ALA A 167 -16.38 7.08 6.85
N ILE A 168 -15.86 5.91 7.20
CA ILE A 168 -15.39 5.62 8.57
C ILE A 168 -14.01 6.20 8.85
N GLN A 169 -13.22 6.42 7.83
CA GLN A 169 -11.89 7.02 8.00
C GLN A 169 -11.93 8.54 8.19
N THR A 170 -13.10 9.16 8.06
CA THR A 170 -13.29 10.60 8.20
C THR A 170 -13.84 11.02 9.56
N GLN A 171 -14.08 10.07 10.47
CA GLN A 171 -14.40 10.30 11.87
C GLN A 171 -13.20 10.01 12.77
#